data_922a08bb5810fe647bb15c72df16377b
#
_entry.id   922a08bb5810fe647bb15c72df16377b
#
_cell.length_a   1.000
_cell.length_b   1.000
_cell.length_c   1.000
_cell.angle_alpha   90.00
_cell.angle_beta   90.00
_cell.angle_gamma   90.00
#
_symmetry.space_group_name_H-M   'P 1'
#
loop_
_entity.id
_entity.type
_entity.pdbx_description
1 polymer ?
#
loop_
_entity_poly.entity_id
_entity_poly.type
_entity_poly.pdbx_seq_one_letter_code
_entity_poly.pdbx_strand_id
1 'polypeptide(L)'
;GMHGKPESYYFPPQYNAPYLGRFPLTYFGFDPSTTKEEVMDCLRNYDVKDNRITELSRAYRIKLGTGWYTPAGVIHAPASVVTFEPQWNSDVNTIMENVTMGEVNPHNLLTDCAPEEEKDDLEAIFNQIDWEESTRADYKETYFREPKIKSSTNEAVEKWVAYANDYVAAKEVTVLPGQTYTLTDQSAYGLVVTQGHGFFGDFECEAPGLLHFDDISGDEFFISEKAAKAGIVVKNTSTYEPLVLLQNYANNNPEVPAEK
;
A
#
# COMPACT_ATOMS: atom_id res chain seq x y z
N GLY A 1 13.29 -20.83 2.70
CA GLY A 1 13.78 -19.51 3.05
C GLY A 1 12.63 -18.54 3.17
N MET A 2 12.77 -17.49 3.96
CA MET A 2 11.80 -16.40 4.01
C MET A 2 11.89 -15.63 2.70
N HIS A 3 10.76 -15.15 2.21
CA HIS A 3 10.68 -14.37 0.98
C HIS A 3 10.35 -12.93 1.33
N GLY A 4 11.01 -12.00 0.68
CA GLY A 4 10.67 -10.58 0.80
C GLY A 4 9.22 -10.32 0.40
N LYS A 5 8.70 -9.20 0.81
CA LYS A 5 7.30 -8.81 0.69
C LYS A 5 7.14 -7.76 -0.44
N PRO A 6 6.71 -8.17 -1.65
CA PRO A 6 6.26 -7.20 -2.64
C PRO A 6 4.93 -6.59 -2.21
N GLU A 7 4.77 -5.29 -2.44
CA GLU A 7 3.63 -4.52 -2.00
C GLU A 7 3.28 -3.39 -2.96
N SER A 8 2.11 -2.82 -2.81
CA SER A 8 1.71 -1.61 -3.53
C SER A 8 1.19 -0.58 -2.55
N TYR A 9 1.57 0.67 -2.75
CA TYR A 9 1.01 1.79 -2.03
C TYR A 9 -0.06 2.47 -2.87
N TYR A 10 -1.15 2.83 -2.23
CA TYR A 10 -2.13 3.75 -2.77
C TYR A 10 -2.43 4.83 -1.71
N PHE A 11 -2.42 6.08 -2.12
CA PHE A 11 -2.69 7.21 -1.24
C PHE A 11 -4.12 7.71 -1.46
N PRO A 12 -5.11 7.17 -0.74
CA PRO A 12 -6.51 7.53 -0.95
C PRO A 12 -6.75 9.00 -0.59
N PRO A 13 -7.63 9.71 -1.33
CA PRO A 13 -8.04 11.07 -0.95
C PRO A 13 -8.79 11.12 0.38
N GLN A 14 -9.48 10.04 0.73
CA GLN A 14 -10.17 9.89 2.00
C GLN A 14 -9.15 9.84 3.13
N TYR A 15 -9.47 10.40 4.27
CA TYR A 15 -8.61 10.52 5.45
C TYR A 15 -7.32 11.34 5.27
N ASN A 16 -7.00 11.77 4.05
CA ASN A 16 -5.85 12.62 3.78
C ASN A 16 -6.30 14.06 3.51
N ALA A 17 -5.74 15.02 4.25
CA ALA A 17 -6.09 16.43 4.08
C ALA A 17 -5.33 17.05 2.89
N PRO A 18 -6.01 17.49 1.82
CA PRO A 18 -5.34 18.05 0.63
C PRO A 18 -4.69 19.42 0.86
N TYR A 19 -4.95 20.08 1.99
CA TYR A 19 -4.51 21.46 2.26
C TYR A 19 -3.30 21.59 3.15
N LEU A 20 -2.72 20.50 3.59
CA LEU A 20 -1.48 20.57 4.34
C LEU A 20 -0.43 21.16 3.40
N GLY A 21 -0.16 22.44 3.53
CA GLY A 21 0.62 23.28 2.62
C GLY A 21 2.07 22.81 2.40
N ARG A 22 2.46 21.71 3.04
CA ARG A 22 3.65 20.91 2.78
C ARG A 22 3.16 19.49 2.59
N PHE A 23 3.06 19.06 1.34
CA PHE A 23 2.75 17.66 1.06
C PHE A 23 3.83 16.77 1.65
N PRO A 24 3.43 15.68 2.32
CA PRO A 24 4.37 14.67 2.77
C PRO A 24 5.09 14.07 1.55
N LEU A 25 6.31 13.63 1.81
CA LEU A 25 7.14 12.90 0.86
C LEU A 25 7.07 11.42 1.20
N THR A 26 7.09 10.58 0.18
CA THR A 26 7.34 9.15 0.30
C THR A 26 8.69 8.84 -0.30
N TYR A 27 9.36 7.79 0.19
CA TYR A 27 10.72 7.45 -0.19
C TYR A 27 10.73 6.10 -0.89
N PHE A 28 11.35 6.02 -2.08
CA PHE A 28 11.51 4.78 -2.82
C PHE A 28 12.88 4.71 -3.46
N GLY A 29 13.63 3.68 -3.08
CA GLY A 29 14.99 3.45 -3.53
C GLY A 29 15.97 4.50 -3.04
N PHE A 30 17.23 4.29 -3.36
CA PHE A 30 18.31 5.25 -3.15
C PHE A 30 18.46 6.20 -4.34
N ASP A 31 19.10 7.34 -4.12
CA ASP A 31 19.61 8.12 -5.23
C ASP A 31 20.57 7.26 -6.07
N PRO A 32 20.50 7.29 -7.42
CA PRO A 32 21.38 6.48 -8.26
C PRO A 32 22.87 6.69 -8.06
N SER A 33 23.28 7.80 -7.45
CA SER A 33 24.67 8.07 -7.09
C SER A 33 25.10 7.48 -5.75
N THR A 34 24.15 6.96 -4.95
CA THR A 34 24.45 6.34 -3.66
C THR A 34 25.34 5.13 -3.82
N THR A 35 26.34 5.02 -2.96
CA THR A 35 27.29 3.92 -2.93
C THR A 35 26.96 2.92 -1.82
N LYS A 36 27.41 1.66 -2.00
CA LYS A 36 27.30 0.64 -0.95
C LYS A 36 27.95 1.09 0.36
N GLU A 37 29.12 1.77 0.27
CA GLU A 37 29.86 2.20 1.44
C GLU A 37 29.08 3.24 2.26
N GLU A 38 28.36 4.16 1.61
CA GLU A 38 27.49 5.12 2.31
C GLU A 38 26.37 4.42 3.08
N VAL A 39 25.74 3.40 2.48
CA VAL A 39 24.71 2.60 3.17
C VAL A 39 25.33 1.82 4.33
N MET A 40 26.46 1.17 4.11
CA MET A 40 27.18 0.44 5.18
C MET A 40 27.58 1.35 6.32
N ASP A 41 27.97 2.59 6.05
CA ASP A 41 28.25 3.57 7.09
C ASP A 41 27.00 3.94 7.91
N CYS A 42 25.84 4.02 7.28
CA CYS A 42 24.57 4.18 7.99
C CYS A 42 24.29 2.98 8.91
N LEU A 43 24.46 1.76 8.43
CA LEU A 43 24.24 0.55 9.23
C LEU A 43 25.21 0.42 10.41
N ARG A 44 26.51 0.74 10.22
CA ARG A 44 27.52 0.78 11.31
C ARG A 44 27.18 1.79 12.40
N ASN A 45 26.44 2.82 12.08
CA ASN A 45 26.03 3.86 13.03
C ASN A 45 24.67 3.60 13.68
N TYR A 46 24.01 2.47 13.42
CA TYR A 46 22.65 2.19 13.86
C TYR A 46 22.45 2.40 15.38
N ASP A 47 23.38 1.93 16.22
CA ASP A 47 23.30 2.06 17.67
C ASP A 47 24.10 3.24 18.23
N VAL A 48 24.70 4.05 17.37
CA VAL A 48 25.65 5.10 17.80
C VAL A 48 25.04 6.49 17.71
N LYS A 49 24.33 6.77 16.64
CA LYS A 49 23.70 8.08 16.36
C LYS A 49 22.61 7.91 15.31
N ASP A 50 21.82 8.96 15.07
CA ASP A 50 20.94 9.00 13.90
C ASP A 50 21.75 8.69 12.64
N ASN A 51 21.43 7.56 12.01
CA ASN A 51 22.17 7.05 10.86
C ASN A 51 21.82 7.77 9.55
N ARG A 52 20.72 8.52 9.52
CA ARG A 52 20.29 9.38 8.41
C ARG A 52 20.18 8.65 7.06
N ILE A 53 19.88 7.35 7.07
CA ILE A 53 19.79 6.55 5.84
C ILE A 53 18.75 7.09 4.84
N THR A 54 17.69 7.72 5.33
CA THR A 54 16.66 8.35 4.49
C THR A 54 17.20 9.51 3.64
N GLU A 55 18.34 10.12 4.01
CA GLU A 55 18.99 11.14 3.18
C GLU A 55 19.64 10.57 1.91
N LEU A 56 19.90 9.26 1.89
CA LEU A 56 20.38 8.56 0.71
C LEU A 56 19.23 8.18 -0.25
N SER A 57 17.98 8.28 0.22
CA SER A 57 16.80 7.86 -0.53
C SER A 57 16.25 8.98 -1.40
N ARG A 58 15.60 8.57 -2.50
CA ARG A 58 14.83 9.49 -3.33
C ARG A 58 13.50 9.80 -2.67
N ALA A 59 13.21 11.08 -2.54
CA ALA A 59 11.95 11.58 -1.99
C ALA A 59 10.99 11.99 -3.12
N TYR A 60 9.80 11.43 -3.11
CA TYR A 60 8.75 11.76 -4.07
C TYR A 60 7.60 12.49 -3.37
N ARG A 61 7.14 13.57 -3.99
CA ARG A 61 5.94 14.25 -3.50
C ARG A 61 4.72 13.36 -3.73
N ILE A 62 3.95 13.11 -2.68
CA ILE A 62 2.72 12.34 -2.78
C ILE A 62 1.67 13.11 -3.57
N LYS A 63 1.02 12.41 -4.50
CA LYS A 63 -0.17 12.85 -5.21
C LYS A 63 -1.32 11.93 -4.77
N LEU A 64 -2.30 12.49 -4.07
CA LEU A 64 -3.46 11.73 -3.63
C LEU A 64 -4.22 11.14 -4.82
N GLY A 65 -4.78 9.96 -4.65
CA GLY A 65 -5.44 9.19 -5.71
C GLY A 65 -4.49 8.44 -6.64
N THR A 66 -3.18 8.39 -6.33
CA THR A 66 -2.17 7.62 -7.08
C THR A 66 -1.47 6.60 -6.20
N GLY A 67 -0.73 5.70 -6.80
CA GLY A 67 -0.03 4.64 -6.10
C GLY A 67 1.36 4.35 -6.63
N TRP A 68 1.99 3.36 -6.01
CA TRP A 68 3.30 2.85 -6.36
C TRP A 68 3.33 1.33 -6.19
N TYR A 69 4.04 0.64 -7.05
CA TYR A 69 4.44 -0.73 -6.79
C TYR A 69 5.84 -0.76 -6.19
N THR A 70 6.04 -1.58 -5.18
CA THR A 70 7.32 -1.73 -4.48
C THR A 70 7.73 -3.19 -4.52
N PRO A 71 8.73 -3.56 -5.36
CA PRO A 71 9.28 -4.90 -5.33
C PRO A 71 9.89 -5.26 -4.00
N ALA A 72 9.89 -6.55 -3.66
CA ALA A 72 10.60 -7.04 -2.48
C ALA A 72 12.10 -6.66 -2.53
N GLY A 73 12.66 -6.29 -1.38
CA GLY A 73 14.06 -5.89 -1.27
C GLY A 73 14.36 -4.45 -1.67
N VAL A 74 13.42 -3.71 -2.23
CA VAL A 74 13.59 -2.27 -2.46
C VAL A 74 13.46 -1.52 -1.15
N ILE A 75 14.46 -0.70 -0.84
CA ILE A 75 14.39 0.17 0.33
C ILE A 75 13.32 1.26 0.12
N HIS A 76 12.45 1.45 1.10
CA HIS A 76 11.38 2.43 1.01
C HIS A 76 10.88 2.84 2.39
N ALA A 77 10.24 3.99 2.47
CA ALA A 77 9.56 4.45 3.68
C ALA A 77 8.28 5.19 3.29
N PRO A 78 7.11 4.80 3.86
CA PRO A 78 5.89 5.57 3.68
C PRO A 78 6.01 6.92 4.38
N ALA A 79 5.20 7.88 3.95
CA ALA A 79 5.09 9.14 4.66
C ALA A 79 4.05 9.05 5.78
N SER A 80 3.94 10.13 6.58
CA SER A 80 2.92 10.27 7.61
C SER A 80 1.55 10.63 6.98
N VAL A 81 1.05 9.75 6.13
CA VAL A 81 -0.27 9.84 5.47
C VAL A 81 -0.96 8.49 5.56
N VAL A 82 -2.28 8.52 5.46
CA VAL A 82 -3.04 7.28 5.33
C VAL A 82 -2.71 6.64 3.99
N THR A 83 -2.24 5.41 4.04
CA THR A 83 -1.83 4.60 2.89
C THR A 83 -2.62 3.30 2.89
N PHE A 84 -3.19 2.95 1.76
CA PHE A 84 -3.71 1.61 1.52
C PHE A 84 -2.60 0.76 0.91
N GLU A 85 -2.26 -0.33 1.58
CA GLU A 85 -1.07 -1.13 1.28
C GLU A 85 -1.42 -2.61 1.08
N PRO A 86 -1.96 -3.00 -0.09
CA PRO A 86 -2.05 -4.41 -0.43
C PRO A 86 -0.64 -5.01 -0.58
N GLN A 87 -0.39 -6.10 0.14
CA GLN A 87 0.93 -6.70 0.24
C GLN A 87 0.87 -8.23 0.14
N TRP A 88 1.99 -8.84 -0.23
CA TRP A 88 2.17 -10.29 -0.19
C TRP A 88 2.13 -10.78 1.27
N ASN A 89 1.62 -11.98 1.48
CA ASN A 89 1.56 -12.61 2.81
C ASN A 89 2.97 -13.02 3.27
N SER A 90 3.70 -12.07 3.80
CA SER A 90 5.03 -12.25 4.40
C SER A 90 5.24 -11.23 5.52
N ASP A 91 5.81 -11.69 6.64
CA ASP A 91 6.16 -10.85 7.79
C ASP A 91 7.63 -10.39 7.76
N VAL A 92 8.34 -10.61 6.65
CA VAL A 92 9.74 -10.17 6.52
C VAL A 92 9.78 -8.66 6.45
N ASN A 93 10.43 -8.07 7.44
CA ASN A 93 10.60 -6.63 7.55
C ASN A 93 11.96 -6.32 8.19
N THR A 94 12.72 -5.40 7.60
CA THR A 94 14.02 -4.95 8.11
C THR A 94 14.02 -3.43 8.16
N ILE A 95 14.04 -2.86 9.36
CA ILE A 95 14.04 -1.42 9.57
C ILE A 95 15.49 -0.91 9.61
N MET A 96 15.93 -0.32 8.52
CA MET A 96 17.30 0.21 8.39
C MET A 96 17.46 1.65 8.90
N GLU A 97 16.35 2.38 9.09
CA GLU A 97 16.31 3.69 9.73
C GLU A 97 16.25 3.50 11.25
N ASN A 98 17.19 4.06 11.97
CA ASN A 98 17.26 3.88 13.43
C ASN A 98 16.58 4.98 14.24
N VAL A 99 16.19 6.07 13.62
CA VAL A 99 15.40 7.14 14.26
C VAL A 99 14.24 7.52 13.36
N THR A 100 13.02 7.21 13.79
CA THR A 100 11.80 7.51 13.05
C THR A 100 10.95 8.48 13.85
N MET A 101 10.63 9.65 13.29
CA MET A 101 9.83 10.71 13.94
C MET A 101 10.39 11.15 15.31
N GLY A 102 11.70 11.06 15.51
CA GLY A 102 12.38 11.41 16.76
C GLY A 102 12.43 10.28 17.80
N GLU A 103 11.87 9.13 17.51
CA GLU A 103 11.94 7.93 18.36
C GLU A 103 13.03 6.98 17.84
N VAL A 104 13.77 6.39 18.78
CA VAL A 104 14.85 5.44 18.45
C VAL A 104 14.26 4.05 18.23
N ASN A 105 14.53 3.47 17.07
CA ASN A 105 14.20 2.09 16.76
C ASN A 105 15.18 1.14 17.44
N PRO A 106 14.71 0.11 18.15
CA PRO A 106 15.60 -0.87 18.78
C PRO A 106 16.31 -1.73 17.72
N HIS A 107 17.54 -2.16 18.03
CA HIS A 107 18.41 -2.90 17.13
C HIS A 107 17.79 -4.15 16.51
N ASN A 108 16.93 -4.84 17.27
CA ASN A 108 16.28 -6.05 16.77
C ASN A 108 15.39 -5.80 15.54
N LEU A 109 14.86 -4.59 15.32
CA LEU A 109 14.11 -4.27 14.09
C LEU A 109 15.01 -4.29 12.84
N LEU A 110 16.30 -4.11 12.99
CA LEU A 110 17.26 -4.30 11.90
C LEU A 110 17.54 -5.79 11.63
N THR A 111 17.49 -6.65 12.65
CA THR A 111 18.09 -7.99 12.60
C THR A 111 17.10 -9.15 12.73
N ASP A 112 15.87 -8.92 13.21
CA ASP A 112 14.90 -9.99 13.53
C ASP A 112 14.54 -10.90 12.35
N CYS A 113 14.58 -10.36 11.13
CA CYS A 113 14.29 -11.12 9.92
C CYS A 113 15.53 -11.75 9.27
N ALA A 114 16.72 -11.53 9.83
CA ALA A 114 17.93 -12.24 9.41
C ALA A 114 18.02 -13.63 10.06
N PRO A 115 18.65 -14.63 9.39
CA PRO A 115 19.03 -15.87 10.04
C PRO A 115 19.86 -15.60 11.31
N GLU A 116 19.73 -16.47 12.33
CA GLU A 116 20.39 -16.23 13.63
C GLU A 116 21.90 -16.09 13.52
N GLU A 117 22.51 -16.85 12.59
CA GLU A 117 23.94 -16.80 12.29
C GLU A 117 24.40 -15.56 11.54
N GLU A 118 23.46 -14.77 11.00
CA GLU A 118 23.74 -13.58 10.19
C GLU A 118 23.33 -12.26 10.88
N LYS A 119 22.75 -12.32 12.07
CA LYS A 119 22.24 -11.11 12.77
C LYS A 119 23.33 -10.09 13.10
N ASP A 120 24.55 -10.54 13.35
CA ASP A 120 25.71 -9.68 13.63
C ASP A 120 26.51 -9.33 12.36
N ASP A 121 26.08 -9.82 11.19
CA ASP A 121 26.75 -9.57 9.91
C ASP A 121 26.05 -8.45 9.12
N LEU A 122 26.59 -7.25 9.18
CA LEU A 122 26.05 -6.11 8.44
C LEU A 122 26.07 -6.29 6.92
N GLU A 123 26.99 -7.08 6.38
CA GLU A 123 26.99 -7.41 4.95
C GLU A 123 25.80 -8.30 4.59
N ALA A 124 25.45 -9.25 5.45
CA ALA A 124 24.27 -10.09 5.26
C ALA A 124 22.98 -9.25 5.34
N ILE A 125 22.90 -8.31 6.29
CA ILE A 125 21.78 -7.36 6.39
C ILE A 125 21.71 -6.50 5.13
N PHE A 126 22.83 -5.93 4.68
CA PHE A 126 22.89 -5.15 3.44
C PHE A 126 22.44 -5.95 2.22
N ASN A 127 22.80 -7.23 2.11
CA ASN A 127 22.47 -8.11 1.01
C ASN A 127 20.96 -8.48 0.93
N GLN A 128 20.14 -8.08 1.90
CA GLN A 128 18.69 -8.13 1.80
C GLN A 128 18.13 -7.06 0.84
N ILE A 129 18.92 -6.03 0.53
CA ILE A 129 18.54 -4.95 -0.40
C ILE A 129 18.71 -5.47 -1.84
N ASP A 130 17.64 -5.36 -2.64
CA ASP A 130 17.78 -5.40 -4.09
C ASP A 130 18.44 -4.11 -4.56
N TRP A 131 19.76 -4.18 -4.72
CA TRP A 131 20.58 -3.01 -5.02
C TRP A 131 20.28 -2.42 -6.39
N GLU A 132 20.07 -3.27 -7.40
CA GLU A 132 19.79 -2.85 -8.77
C GLU A 132 18.46 -2.10 -8.84
N GLU A 133 17.41 -2.68 -8.24
CA GLU A 133 16.10 -2.04 -8.19
C GLU A 133 16.09 -0.80 -7.30
N SER A 134 16.80 -0.82 -6.18
CA SER A 134 16.84 0.32 -5.26
C SER A 134 17.59 1.53 -5.81
N THR A 135 18.54 1.34 -6.74
CA THR A 135 19.33 2.42 -7.34
C THR A 135 18.96 2.75 -8.79
N ARG A 136 17.96 2.07 -9.36
CA ARG A 136 17.58 2.29 -10.75
C ARG A 136 17.11 3.72 -11.00
N ALA A 137 17.61 4.35 -12.08
CA ALA A 137 17.35 5.77 -12.36
C ALA A 137 15.91 6.07 -12.76
N ASP A 138 15.23 5.12 -13.43
CA ASP A 138 13.86 5.22 -13.95
C ASP A 138 12.80 4.62 -12.98
N TYR A 139 13.07 4.64 -11.68
CA TYR A 139 12.18 4.05 -10.66
C TYR A 139 10.74 4.56 -10.77
N LYS A 140 10.57 5.89 -10.89
CA LYS A 140 9.26 6.51 -11.03
C LYS A 140 8.55 6.08 -12.30
N GLU A 141 9.26 6.07 -13.40
CA GLU A 141 8.73 5.66 -14.70
C GLU A 141 8.30 4.20 -14.70
N THR A 142 8.95 3.36 -13.89
CA THR A 142 8.67 1.94 -13.79
C THR A 142 7.54 1.64 -12.79
N TYR A 143 7.55 2.27 -11.62
CA TYR A 143 6.75 1.82 -10.48
C TYR A 143 5.63 2.76 -10.04
N PHE A 144 5.62 4.02 -10.47
CA PHE A 144 4.50 4.92 -10.20
C PHE A 144 3.24 4.46 -10.96
N ARG A 145 2.08 4.51 -10.29
CA ARG A 145 0.78 4.08 -10.83
C ARG A 145 -0.23 5.22 -10.79
N GLU A 146 -0.58 5.73 -11.98
CA GLU A 146 -1.81 6.51 -12.14
C GLU A 146 -3.00 5.55 -12.16
N PRO A 147 -4.16 5.92 -11.60
CA PRO A 147 -5.32 5.02 -11.63
C PRO A 147 -5.81 4.76 -13.06
N LYS A 148 -6.16 3.50 -13.35
CA LYS A 148 -6.77 3.10 -14.63
C LYS A 148 -8.26 2.87 -14.46
N ILE A 149 -9.08 3.61 -15.20
CA ILE A 149 -10.53 3.41 -15.18
C ILE A 149 -10.86 2.03 -15.76
N LYS A 150 -11.56 1.22 -14.96
CA LYS A 150 -12.18 -0.04 -15.40
C LYS A 150 -13.57 0.22 -15.96
N SER A 151 -14.38 0.99 -15.23
CA SER A 151 -15.77 1.31 -15.56
C SER A 151 -16.12 2.70 -15.06
N SER A 152 -16.95 3.41 -15.80
CA SER A 152 -17.51 4.70 -15.38
C SER A 152 -18.93 4.81 -15.93
N THR A 153 -19.90 4.83 -15.03
CA THR A 153 -21.34 4.93 -15.32
C THR A 153 -21.95 6.13 -14.59
N ASN A 154 -23.24 6.29 -14.69
CA ASN A 154 -23.97 7.31 -13.92
C ASN A 154 -24.14 6.92 -12.44
N GLU A 155 -23.90 5.65 -12.10
CA GLU A 155 -24.09 5.10 -10.76
C GLU A 155 -22.77 4.99 -10.00
N ALA A 156 -21.67 4.60 -10.71
CA ALA A 156 -20.41 4.30 -10.06
C ALA A 156 -19.20 4.49 -10.99
N VAL A 157 -18.03 4.60 -10.36
CA VAL A 157 -16.71 4.57 -11.02
C VAL A 157 -15.87 3.49 -10.37
N GLU A 158 -15.31 2.59 -11.20
CA GLU A 158 -14.29 1.62 -10.79
C GLU A 158 -12.95 1.97 -11.43
N LYS A 159 -11.89 1.94 -10.64
CA LYS A 159 -10.53 2.18 -11.14
C LYS A 159 -9.51 1.28 -10.47
N TRP A 160 -8.59 0.72 -11.24
CA TRP A 160 -7.43 0.02 -10.73
C TRP A 160 -6.44 1.02 -10.13
N VAL A 161 -5.99 0.76 -8.91
CA VAL A 161 -5.06 1.61 -8.14
C VAL A 161 -3.75 0.89 -7.80
N ALA A 162 -3.78 -0.46 -7.76
CA ALA A 162 -2.60 -1.33 -7.76
C ALA A 162 -2.74 -2.36 -8.89
N TYR A 163 -1.77 -2.43 -9.79
CA TYR A 163 -1.80 -3.25 -10.99
C TYR A 163 -0.40 -3.34 -11.64
N ALA A 164 -0.26 -4.09 -12.72
CA ALA A 164 0.99 -4.29 -13.46
C ALA A 164 2.12 -4.80 -12.58
N ASN A 165 1.82 -5.85 -11.82
CA ASN A 165 2.74 -6.68 -11.05
C ASN A 165 2.16 -8.08 -10.87
N ASP A 166 2.98 -9.04 -10.46
CA ASP A 166 2.61 -10.46 -10.38
C ASP A 166 2.04 -10.88 -9.02
N TYR A 167 1.87 -9.97 -8.07
CA TYR A 167 1.62 -10.34 -6.68
C TYR A 167 0.31 -9.84 -6.11
N VAL A 168 -0.01 -8.57 -6.30
CA VAL A 168 -1.15 -7.92 -5.66
C VAL A 168 -1.86 -6.97 -6.63
N ALA A 169 -3.16 -6.84 -6.47
CA ALA A 169 -3.93 -5.84 -7.21
C ALA A 169 -4.96 -5.17 -6.31
N ALA A 170 -5.36 -3.97 -6.65
CA ALA A 170 -6.41 -3.26 -5.93
C ALA A 170 -7.23 -2.36 -6.85
N LYS A 171 -8.51 -2.21 -6.49
CA LYS A 171 -9.43 -1.24 -7.10
C LYS A 171 -9.98 -0.28 -6.05
N GLU A 172 -10.26 0.94 -6.47
CA GLU A 172 -11.20 1.82 -5.80
C GLU A 172 -12.53 1.82 -6.56
N VAL A 173 -13.62 1.64 -5.82
CA VAL A 173 -15.00 1.71 -6.33
C VAL A 173 -15.69 2.87 -5.63
N THR A 174 -16.22 3.80 -6.40
CA THR A 174 -16.98 4.95 -5.89
C THR A 174 -18.42 4.81 -6.37
N VAL A 175 -19.37 4.56 -5.45
CA VAL A 175 -20.81 4.59 -5.75
C VAL A 175 -21.35 5.97 -5.44
N LEU A 176 -21.95 6.61 -6.44
CA LEU A 176 -22.41 7.99 -6.34
C LEU A 176 -23.58 8.14 -5.35
N PRO A 177 -23.81 9.35 -4.81
CA PRO A 177 -24.88 9.59 -3.85
C PRO A 177 -26.26 9.14 -4.34
N GLY A 178 -26.98 8.36 -3.51
CA GLY A 178 -28.30 7.82 -3.81
C GLY A 178 -28.36 6.70 -4.84
N GLN A 179 -27.19 6.26 -5.35
CA GLN A 179 -27.15 5.26 -6.40
C GLN A 179 -27.02 3.83 -5.85
N THR A 180 -27.40 2.90 -6.70
CA THR A 180 -27.23 1.46 -6.48
C THR A 180 -26.43 0.89 -7.65
N TYR A 181 -25.40 0.11 -7.35
CA TYR A 181 -24.51 -0.46 -8.35
C TYR A 181 -24.30 -1.96 -8.09
N THR A 182 -24.32 -2.77 -9.13
CA THR A 182 -23.97 -4.20 -9.01
C THR A 182 -22.49 -4.38 -9.31
N LEU A 183 -21.71 -4.66 -8.27
CA LEU A 183 -20.28 -4.86 -8.34
C LEU A 183 -19.99 -6.33 -8.67
N THR A 184 -19.37 -6.59 -9.80
CA THR A 184 -18.95 -7.92 -10.26
C THR A 184 -17.45 -8.00 -10.43
N ASP A 185 -16.89 -9.15 -10.09
CA ASP A 185 -15.47 -9.46 -10.23
C ASP A 185 -15.20 -10.92 -10.59
N GLN A 186 -13.98 -11.21 -11.09
CA GLN A 186 -13.64 -12.55 -11.55
C GLN A 186 -12.87 -13.38 -10.50
N SER A 187 -12.49 -12.78 -9.36
CA SER A 187 -11.80 -13.47 -8.26
C SER A 187 -12.33 -13.06 -6.90
N ALA A 188 -11.96 -13.80 -5.86
CA ALA A 188 -12.20 -13.41 -4.48
C ALA A 188 -11.43 -12.13 -4.14
N TYR A 189 -11.95 -11.34 -3.21
CA TYR A 189 -11.31 -10.11 -2.75
C TYR A 189 -11.63 -9.77 -1.29
N GLY A 190 -10.69 -9.07 -0.65
CA GLY A 190 -10.96 -8.31 0.55
C GLY A 190 -11.49 -6.92 0.18
N LEU A 191 -12.27 -6.32 1.05
CA LEU A 191 -12.86 -4.99 0.83
C LEU A 191 -12.81 -4.18 2.13
N VAL A 192 -12.44 -2.91 2.00
CA VAL A 192 -12.50 -1.92 3.08
C VAL A 192 -13.36 -0.75 2.62
N VAL A 193 -14.31 -0.33 3.45
CA VAL A 193 -15.09 0.90 3.23
C VAL A 193 -14.29 2.08 3.75
N THR A 194 -14.02 3.07 2.89
CA THR A 194 -13.16 4.21 3.25
C THR A 194 -13.91 5.54 3.33
N GLN A 195 -15.14 5.59 2.83
CA GLN A 195 -16.00 6.78 2.93
C GLN A 195 -17.46 6.40 2.75
N GLY A 196 -18.34 7.09 3.47
CA GLY A 196 -19.77 7.03 3.30
C GLY A 196 -20.42 5.84 4.01
N HIS A 197 -21.70 5.64 3.77
CA HIS A 197 -22.52 4.60 4.40
C HIS A 197 -23.58 4.07 3.46
N GLY A 198 -24.03 2.83 3.69
CA GLY A 198 -25.04 2.20 2.88
C GLY A 198 -25.17 0.72 3.13
N PHE A 199 -25.32 -0.05 2.05
CA PHE A 199 -25.40 -1.51 2.11
C PHE A 199 -24.42 -2.15 1.12
N PHE A 200 -23.77 -3.19 1.57
CA PHE A 200 -22.98 -4.10 0.76
C PHE A 200 -23.66 -5.48 0.79
N GLY A 201 -24.40 -5.81 -0.26
CA GLY A 201 -25.37 -6.91 -0.21
C GLY A 201 -26.47 -6.65 0.81
N ASP A 202 -26.62 -7.59 1.76
CA ASP A 202 -27.59 -7.50 2.86
C ASP A 202 -27.01 -6.87 4.14
N PHE A 203 -25.73 -6.49 4.13
CA PHE A 203 -25.06 -5.95 5.30
C PHE A 203 -24.99 -4.43 5.25
N GLU A 204 -25.28 -3.79 6.37
CA GLU A 204 -24.97 -2.37 6.54
C GLU A 204 -23.46 -2.17 6.51
N CYS A 205 -23.02 -1.08 5.87
CA CYS A 205 -21.62 -0.71 5.82
C CYS A 205 -21.45 0.80 6.00
N GLU A 206 -20.36 1.19 6.68
CA GLU A 206 -20.04 2.60 6.91
C GLU A 206 -18.54 2.81 7.18
N ALA A 207 -18.05 4.00 6.90
CA ALA A 207 -16.71 4.43 7.27
C ALA A 207 -16.69 5.91 7.68
N PRO A 208 -15.96 6.24 8.77
CA PRO A 208 -15.39 5.29 9.73
C PRO A 208 -16.46 4.65 10.62
N GLY A 209 -16.37 3.34 10.79
CA GLY A 209 -17.24 2.62 11.72
C GLY A 209 -16.85 2.86 13.17
N LEU A 210 -17.85 2.93 14.07
CA LEU A 210 -17.63 2.90 15.52
C LEU A 210 -17.82 1.47 16.01
N LEU A 211 -16.74 0.81 16.42
CA LEU A 211 -16.79 -0.54 16.96
C LEU A 211 -16.98 -0.52 18.48
N HIS A 212 -17.91 -1.32 18.97
CA HIS A 212 -18.00 -1.72 20.35
C HIS A 212 -17.35 -3.10 20.53
N PHE A 213 -16.93 -3.42 21.74
CA PHE A 213 -16.39 -4.74 22.04
C PHE A 213 -17.44 -5.83 21.69
N ASP A 214 -17.01 -6.90 21.00
CA ASP A 214 -17.83 -8.00 20.47
C ASP A 214 -18.71 -7.64 19.24
N ASP A 215 -18.65 -6.43 18.70
CA ASP A 215 -19.35 -6.08 17.46
C ASP A 215 -18.56 -6.52 16.21
N ILE A 216 -19.30 -6.82 15.15
CA ILE A 216 -18.72 -7.07 13.82
C ILE A 216 -18.46 -5.71 13.16
N SER A 217 -17.26 -5.55 12.55
CA SER A 217 -16.95 -4.39 11.76
C SER A 217 -17.91 -4.23 10.56
N GLY A 218 -18.43 -3.02 10.35
CA GLY A 218 -19.25 -2.64 9.19
C GLY A 218 -18.42 -2.08 8.03
N ASP A 219 -17.10 -2.04 8.13
CA ASP A 219 -16.18 -1.44 7.15
C ASP A 219 -15.24 -2.43 6.47
N GLU A 220 -15.21 -3.70 6.89
CA GLU A 220 -14.36 -4.74 6.30
C GLU A 220 -15.16 -5.99 5.90
N PHE A 221 -14.90 -6.50 4.70
CA PHE A 221 -15.58 -7.67 4.14
C PHE A 221 -14.60 -8.58 3.40
N PHE A 222 -14.86 -9.89 3.42
CA PHE A 222 -14.25 -10.85 2.52
C PHE A 222 -15.30 -11.44 1.58
N ILE A 223 -15.03 -11.40 0.28
CA ILE A 223 -15.95 -11.84 -0.77
C ILE A 223 -15.36 -13.06 -1.49
N SER A 224 -16.07 -14.17 -1.42
CA SER A 224 -15.67 -15.37 -2.16
C SER A 224 -15.77 -15.16 -3.68
N GLU A 225 -14.96 -15.89 -4.45
CA GLU A 225 -15.01 -15.82 -5.93
C GLU A 225 -16.40 -16.09 -6.49
N LYS A 226 -17.14 -17.04 -5.89
CA LYS A 226 -18.52 -17.34 -6.32
C LYS A 226 -19.44 -16.14 -6.13
N ALA A 227 -19.35 -15.46 -5.00
CA ALA A 227 -20.16 -14.27 -4.72
C ALA A 227 -19.74 -13.09 -5.61
N ALA A 228 -18.44 -12.90 -5.81
CA ALA A 228 -17.89 -11.86 -6.69
C ALA A 228 -18.40 -12.02 -8.14
N LYS A 229 -18.38 -13.23 -8.68
CA LYS A 229 -18.90 -13.54 -10.03
C LYS A 229 -20.40 -13.41 -10.14
N ALA A 230 -21.15 -13.69 -9.07
CA ALA A 230 -22.60 -13.51 -9.04
C ALA A 230 -23.01 -12.03 -8.98
N GLY A 231 -22.11 -11.19 -8.49
CA GLY A 231 -22.36 -9.77 -8.28
C GLY A 231 -22.94 -9.46 -6.91
N ILE A 232 -22.44 -8.40 -6.30
CA ILE A 232 -22.93 -7.86 -5.03
C ILE A 232 -23.61 -6.51 -5.31
N VAL A 233 -24.83 -6.35 -4.82
CA VAL A 233 -25.53 -5.07 -4.91
C VAL A 233 -24.97 -4.12 -3.85
N VAL A 234 -24.39 -3.02 -4.27
CA VAL A 234 -23.90 -1.95 -3.39
C VAL A 234 -24.87 -0.78 -3.49
N LYS A 235 -25.41 -0.35 -2.36
CA LYS A 235 -26.36 0.76 -2.29
C LYS A 235 -25.81 1.88 -1.44
N ASN A 236 -25.58 3.04 -2.03
CA ASN A 236 -25.26 4.26 -1.29
C ASN A 236 -26.58 4.91 -0.81
N THR A 237 -26.74 5.02 0.50
CA THR A 237 -27.95 5.61 1.10
C THR A 237 -27.83 7.11 1.37
N SER A 238 -26.63 7.67 1.26
CA SER A 238 -26.42 9.12 1.34
C SER A 238 -26.90 9.81 0.06
N THR A 239 -27.48 10.99 0.20
CA THR A 239 -27.91 11.83 -0.93
C THR A 239 -26.86 12.86 -1.36
N TYR A 240 -25.73 12.95 -0.65
CA TYR A 240 -24.69 13.97 -0.89
C TYR A 240 -23.27 13.44 -0.83
N GLU A 241 -23.03 12.31 -0.16
CA GLU A 241 -21.71 11.73 0.03
C GLU A 241 -21.53 10.46 -0.80
N PRO A 242 -20.41 10.26 -1.50
CA PRO A 242 -20.12 9.01 -2.16
C PRO A 242 -19.83 7.89 -1.16
N LEU A 243 -20.16 6.66 -1.52
CA LEU A 243 -19.70 5.45 -0.84
C LEU A 243 -18.46 4.95 -1.55
N VAL A 244 -17.31 4.93 -0.86
CA VAL A 244 -16.01 4.55 -1.44
C VAL A 244 -15.49 3.29 -0.80
N LEU A 245 -15.15 2.33 -1.64
CA LEU A 245 -14.69 0.99 -1.29
C LEU A 245 -13.30 0.76 -1.89
N LEU A 246 -12.39 0.18 -1.12
CA LEU A 246 -11.12 -0.33 -1.62
C LEU A 246 -11.16 -1.86 -1.62
N GLN A 247 -10.93 -2.45 -2.78
CA GLN A 247 -10.85 -3.90 -2.97
C GLN A 247 -9.39 -4.32 -3.16
N ASN A 248 -8.98 -5.40 -2.53
CA ASN A 248 -7.65 -5.99 -2.72
C ASN A 248 -7.76 -7.44 -3.18
N TYR A 249 -6.89 -7.81 -4.10
CA TYR A 249 -6.85 -9.11 -4.77
C TYR A 249 -5.46 -9.72 -4.67
N ALA A 250 -5.40 -11.05 -4.69
CA ALA A 250 -4.20 -11.76 -5.07
C ALA A 250 -3.94 -11.61 -6.59
N ASN A 251 -2.91 -12.27 -7.09
CA ASN A 251 -2.48 -12.19 -8.51
C ASN A 251 -3.34 -12.96 -9.51
N ASN A 252 -4.52 -13.43 -9.11
CA ASN A 252 -5.35 -14.34 -9.91
C ASN A 252 -6.58 -13.70 -10.56
N ASN A 253 -6.75 -12.39 -10.47
CA ASN A 253 -7.85 -11.70 -11.14
C ASN A 253 -7.47 -11.41 -12.60
N PRO A 254 -8.13 -12.02 -13.61
CA PRO A 254 -7.78 -11.88 -15.02
C PRO A 254 -8.09 -10.49 -15.61
N GLU A 255 -8.80 -9.64 -14.89
CA GLU A 255 -9.13 -8.28 -15.33
C GLU A 255 -8.09 -7.23 -14.93
N VAL A 256 -7.07 -7.63 -14.15
CA VAL A 256 -6.00 -6.72 -13.72
C VAL A 256 -5.19 -6.28 -14.95
N PRO A 257 -4.99 -4.96 -15.17
CA PRO A 257 -4.15 -4.50 -16.25
C PRO A 257 -2.71 -5.02 -16.09
N ALA A 258 -2.22 -5.72 -17.11
CA ALA A 258 -0.86 -6.26 -17.13
C ALA A 258 0.20 -5.18 -17.38
N GLU A 259 -0.20 -4.06 -17.98
CA GLU A 259 0.67 -2.95 -18.35
C GLU A 259 0.28 -1.67 -17.61
N LYS A 260 1.25 -0.78 -17.51
CA LYS A 260 1.15 0.54 -16.90
C LYS A 260 0.38 1.54 -17.79
#